data_a0a628a7ae7573823b58c833c0c69158
#
_entry.id   a0a628a7ae7573823b58c833c0c69158
#
_cell.length_a   1.000
_cell.length_b   1.000
_cell.length_c   1.000
_cell.angle_alpha   90.00
_cell.angle_beta   90.00
_cell.angle_gamma   90.00
#
_symmetry.space_group_name_H-M   'P 1'
#
loop_
_entity.id
_entity.type
_entity.pdbx_description
1 polymer ?
#
loop_
_entity_poly.entity_id
_entity_poly.type
_entity_poly.pdbx_seq_one_letter_code
_entity_poly.pdbx_strand_id
1 'polypeptide(L)'
;VVTGIFKKSQESFTGSVSTITEKELKSFRGRNLLSTLKNIDPTFNIIENNVYGADPNHLPEVQIRGTSSLPTVEDLKNETKVDLNTPLIILDGFEISLTRMLDLNDEDISSVTLLKDGSATAIYGSRGANGVIVIETKQPEAGKLRLSYRGSVNIEVPDLSDYDVLNAAEKLQLEENAGLYKDEWAHIEMALRKRQARIKQEIERGVDTYWLSKPLRTGVGHKHNLRLEGGGNDGFRYSASVQYNDILGVMKGSDRKTFNGNINLMYQQGKLLFRNNLEVGLSESNESPYGSFDQYVKLNPYWRERGEDGKVLKELEQKGDFWTTAPENPLYNATLDLVDKKTYTTITNNFDVEWKPWESLTLRSRIGLSKQVNDYDNFKPADHTKFKDYSDEQIFRKGEYIYSSGKSFSYDWSLTLSYSRNFKEKHELYVGLDYNVAQEKSHAYTFQVEGFPQSNIKFLSMALQYQKDGKPTGSESLNRRIGVTGNVNYIYDNRYFADVAYRMDGASQFGSSKRFAPFYSFGIGWNIHKEKFMENVLWLDRLKLRGSYAVTGSVNFDAYQALA
;
A
#
# COMPACT_ATOMS: atom_id res chain seq x y z
N VAL A 1 0.73 25.33 -5.38
CA VAL A 1 0.18 23.98 -5.40
C VAL A 1 0.68 23.23 -6.62
N VAL A 2 1.30 22.10 -6.43
CA VAL A 2 1.69 21.20 -7.50
C VAL A 2 0.61 20.14 -7.62
N THR A 3 0.00 20.07 -8.79
CA THR A 3 -1.08 19.09 -9.05
C THR A 3 -0.57 17.84 -9.78
N GLY A 4 0.75 17.71 -9.98
CA GLY A 4 1.37 16.62 -10.77
C GLY A 4 1.33 16.86 -12.29
N ILE A 5 0.31 17.54 -12.80
CA ILE A 5 0.20 17.93 -14.22
C ILE A 5 0.55 19.42 -14.37
N PHE A 6 -0.07 20.28 -13.58
CA PHE A 6 0.09 21.75 -13.62
C PHE A 6 0.63 22.29 -12.29
N LYS A 7 1.27 23.46 -12.35
CA LYS A 7 1.68 24.23 -11.17
C LYS A 7 0.80 25.48 -11.08
N LYS A 8 0.11 25.68 -9.95
CA LYS A 8 -0.84 26.79 -9.73
C LYS A 8 -0.49 27.57 -8.47
N SER A 9 -0.87 28.84 -8.40
CA SER A 9 -0.81 29.61 -7.17
C SER A 9 -1.76 29.01 -6.12
N GLN A 10 -1.34 28.96 -4.86
CA GLN A 10 -2.20 28.50 -3.76
C GLN A 10 -3.36 29.48 -3.52
N GLU A 11 -3.15 30.76 -3.79
CA GLU A 11 -4.16 31.78 -3.58
C GLU A 11 -5.33 31.69 -4.56
N SER A 12 -5.09 31.21 -5.80
CA SER A 12 -6.12 31.05 -6.82
C SER A 12 -6.71 29.65 -6.92
N PHE A 13 -6.22 28.72 -6.10
CA PHE A 13 -6.70 27.34 -6.16
C PHE A 13 -8.08 27.19 -5.50
N THR A 14 -9.06 26.67 -6.25
CA THR A 14 -10.45 26.51 -5.80
C THR A 14 -10.67 25.21 -5.06
N GLY A 15 -9.88 24.18 -5.35
CA GLY A 15 -9.98 22.85 -4.73
C GLY A 15 -9.43 22.80 -3.31
N SER A 16 -9.76 21.72 -2.61
CA SER A 16 -9.21 21.41 -1.29
C SER A 16 -7.91 20.65 -1.43
N VAL A 17 -6.84 21.19 -0.89
CA VAL A 17 -5.48 20.67 -1.02
C VAL A 17 -4.71 20.85 0.28
N SER A 18 -3.86 19.89 0.58
CA SER A 18 -2.86 19.96 1.65
C SER A 18 -1.50 19.67 1.03
N THR A 19 -0.54 20.55 1.23
CA THR A 19 0.84 20.36 0.78
C THR A 19 1.72 20.20 2.01
N ILE A 20 2.36 19.05 2.11
CA ILE A 20 3.27 18.67 3.19
C ILE A 20 4.69 18.87 2.68
N THR A 21 5.43 19.69 3.36
CA THR A 21 6.80 20.08 2.99
C THR A 21 7.81 19.05 3.50
N GLU A 22 9.04 19.08 2.96
CA GLU A 22 10.15 18.26 3.44
C GLU A 22 10.39 18.43 4.95
N LYS A 23 10.25 19.66 5.47
CA LYS A 23 10.44 19.96 6.89
C LYS A 23 9.41 19.24 7.76
N GLU A 24 8.14 19.25 7.35
CA GLU A 24 7.06 18.54 8.05
C GLU A 24 7.24 17.03 7.95
N LEU A 25 7.57 16.50 6.77
CA LEU A 25 7.89 15.08 6.61
C LEU A 25 9.02 14.62 7.54
N LYS A 26 10.04 15.45 7.72
CA LYS A 26 11.15 15.16 8.65
C LYS A 26 10.76 15.23 10.12
N SER A 27 9.81 16.11 10.48
CA SER A 27 9.39 16.34 11.87
C SER A 27 8.44 15.28 12.40
N PHE A 28 7.60 14.70 11.54
CA PHE A 28 6.55 13.75 11.90
C PHE A 28 6.77 12.35 11.33
N ARG A 29 8.03 11.92 11.24
CA ARG A 29 8.37 10.63 10.66
C ARG A 29 7.67 9.45 11.33
N GLY A 30 7.04 8.64 10.51
CA GLY A 30 6.58 7.31 10.86
C GLY A 30 7.52 6.23 10.36
N ARG A 31 7.09 4.99 10.44
CA ARG A 31 7.78 3.80 9.93
C ARG A 31 8.03 3.88 8.41
N ASN A 32 7.08 4.43 7.68
CA ASN A 32 7.10 4.63 6.25
C ASN A 32 6.34 5.92 5.88
N LEU A 33 6.30 6.26 4.58
CA LEU A 33 5.62 7.46 4.10
C LEU A 33 4.14 7.49 4.46
N LEU A 34 3.42 6.35 4.40
CA LEU A 34 1.99 6.27 4.72
C LEU A 34 1.73 6.66 6.18
N SER A 35 2.49 6.07 7.12
CA SER A 35 2.37 6.41 8.55
C SER A 35 2.77 7.87 8.84
N THR A 36 3.73 8.41 8.11
CA THR A 36 4.11 9.83 8.20
C THR A 36 2.94 10.74 7.78
N LEU A 37 2.27 10.42 6.66
CA LEU A 37 1.11 11.19 6.19
C LEU A 37 -0.07 11.12 7.15
N LYS A 38 -0.36 9.94 7.73
CA LYS A 38 -1.40 9.77 8.77
C LYS A 38 -1.15 10.68 9.97
N ASN A 39 0.12 10.82 10.39
CA ASN A 39 0.49 11.66 11.53
C ASN A 39 0.35 13.16 11.26
N ILE A 40 0.45 13.59 9.99
CA ILE A 40 0.43 15.01 9.61
C ILE A 40 -0.97 15.49 9.21
N ASP A 41 -1.67 14.69 8.42
CA ASP A 41 -2.95 15.10 7.82
C ASP A 41 -4.10 14.20 8.28
N PRO A 42 -5.03 14.72 9.10
CA PRO A 42 -6.13 13.92 9.64
C PRO A 42 -7.16 13.47 8.58
N THR A 43 -7.11 14.02 7.36
CA THR A 43 -7.97 13.57 6.26
C THR A 43 -7.40 12.37 5.52
N PHE A 44 -6.12 12.06 5.75
CA PHE A 44 -5.47 10.86 5.27
C PHE A 44 -5.64 9.76 6.32
N ASN A 45 -6.51 8.81 6.04
CA ASN A 45 -6.82 7.74 6.96
C ASN A 45 -6.25 6.41 6.50
N ILE A 46 -5.66 5.68 7.44
CA ILE A 46 -5.27 4.28 7.29
C ILE A 46 -6.26 3.48 8.12
N ILE A 47 -7.04 2.63 7.48
CA ILE A 47 -7.97 1.73 8.19
C ILE A 47 -7.13 0.66 8.88
N GLU A 48 -7.19 0.68 10.21
CA GLU A 48 -6.50 -0.32 11.02
C GLU A 48 -7.27 -1.64 10.98
N ASN A 49 -6.57 -2.72 10.73
CA ASN A 49 -7.13 -4.06 10.76
C ASN A 49 -6.31 -4.90 11.76
N ASN A 50 -6.93 -5.18 12.91
CA ASN A 50 -6.29 -5.93 13.98
C ASN A 50 -5.93 -7.39 13.60
N VAL A 51 -6.53 -7.93 12.52
CA VAL A 51 -6.19 -9.26 12.02
C VAL A 51 -4.74 -9.32 11.55
N TYR A 52 -4.28 -8.26 10.89
CA TYR A 52 -2.92 -8.16 10.37
C TYR A 52 -1.96 -7.45 11.34
N GLY A 53 -2.50 -6.68 12.29
CA GLY A 53 -1.72 -5.95 13.28
C GLY A 53 -0.64 -5.07 12.66
N ALA A 54 0.59 -5.21 13.15
CA ALA A 54 1.77 -4.49 12.66
C ALA A 54 2.57 -5.29 11.61
N ASP A 55 1.90 -6.12 10.80
CA ASP A 55 2.55 -6.87 9.72
C ASP A 55 3.18 -5.92 8.70
N PRO A 56 4.52 -5.98 8.47
CA PRO A 56 5.19 -5.10 7.53
C PRO A 56 4.85 -5.40 6.07
N ASN A 57 4.24 -6.54 5.78
CA ASN A 57 3.96 -7.03 4.44
C ASN A 57 2.52 -6.76 4.01
N HIS A 58 1.64 -6.47 4.98
CA HIS A 58 0.25 -6.15 4.69
C HIS A 58 0.14 -4.73 4.14
N LEU A 59 -0.55 -4.58 3.00
CA LEU A 59 -0.90 -3.27 2.44
C LEU A 59 -2.12 -2.73 3.18
N PRO A 60 -2.00 -1.60 3.88
CA PRO A 60 -3.12 -1.03 4.58
C PRO A 60 -4.15 -0.45 3.59
N GLU A 61 -5.41 -0.49 3.96
CA GLU A 61 -6.44 0.26 3.25
C GLU A 61 -6.28 1.76 3.55
N VAL A 62 -6.12 2.54 2.48
CA VAL A 62 -5.85 3.98 2.55
C VAL A 62 -7.00 4.76 1.97
N GLN A 63 -7.44 5.79 2.65
CA GLN A 63 -8.55 6.65 2.23
C GLN A 63 -8.24 8.12 2.41
N ILE A 64 -8.76 8.96 1.49
CA ILE A 64 -8.76 10.41 1.63
C ILE A 64 -10.22 10.88 1.76
N ARG A 65 -10.58 11.47 2.93
CA ARG A 65 -11.95 11.94 3.24
C ARG A 65 -13.04 10.87 3.22
N GLY A 66 -12.71 9.60 3.51
CA GLY A 66 -13.66 8.50 3.60
C GLY A 66 -13.84 7.75 2.28
N THR A 67 -14.87 6.92 2.22
CA THR A 67 -15.16 6.02 1.10
C THR A 67 -15.94 6.74 0.00
N SER A 68 -15.50 6.65 -1.23
CA SER A 68 -16.23 7.14 -2.42
C SER A 68 -17.12 6.06 -3.04
N SER A 69 -16.86 4.79 -2.73
CA SER A 69 -17.60 3.62 -3.23
C SER A 69 -18.05 2.75 -2.07
N LEU A 70 -19.31 2.35 -2.08
CA LEU A 70 -19.83 1.36 -1.14
C LEU A 70 -19.44 -0.03 -1.65
N PRO A 71 -18.78 -0.88 -0.84
CA PRO A 71 -18.50 -2.24 -1.23
C PRO A 71 -19.82 -3.02 -1.39
N THR A 72 -19.91 -3.84 -2.42
CA THR A 72 -21.01 -4.80 -2.57
C THR A 72 -20.82 -5.97 -1.61
N VAL A 73 -21.89 -6.75 -1.35
CA VAL A 73 -21.78 -7.96 -0.51
C VAL A 73 -20.77 -8.96 -1.07
N GLU A 74 -20.55 -8.94 -2.38
CA GLU A 74 -19.59 -9.78 -3.08
C GLU A 74 -18.14 -9.27 -2.92
N ASP A 75 -17.96 -7.95 -2.85
CA ASP A 75 -16.69 -7.31 -2.55
C ASP A 75 -16.23 -7.58 -1.11
N LEU A 76 -17.19 -7.66 -0.16
CA LEU A 76 -16.90 -8.01 1.24
C LEU A 76 -16.47 -9.48 1.43
N LYS A 77 -16.77 -10.36 0.46
CA LYS A 77 -16.35 -11.77 0.47
C LYS A 77 -14.99 -12.00 -0.18
N ASN A 78 -14.50 -11.08 -0.98
CA ASN A 78 -13.25 -11.16 -1.71
C ASN A 78 -12.24 -10.19 -1.11
N GLU A 79 -11.33 -10.67 -0.27
CA GLU A 79 -10.24 -9.90 0.34
C GLU A 79 -9.29 -9.23 -0.68
N THR A 80 -9.40 -9.58 -1.97
CA THR A 80 -8.60 -9.04 -3.07
C THR A 80 -9.06 -7.67 -3.59
N LYS A 81 -10.19 -7.12 -3.11
CA LYS A 81 -10.74 -5.84 -3.61
C LYS A 81 -10.51 -4.64 -2.66
N VAL A 82 -9.37 -4.59 -2.00
CA VAL A 82 -8.92 -3.43 -1.19
C VAL A 82 -8.78 -2.15 -2.02
N ASP A 83 -8.73 -2.26 -3.35
CA ASP A 83 -8.35 -1.15 -4.24
C ASP A 83 -9.46 -0.17 -4.61
N LEU A 84 -10.74 -0.45 -4.32
CA LEU A 84 -11.86 0.39 -4.78
C LEU A 84 -11.80 1.84 -4.30
N ASN A 85 -11.31 2.09 -3.10
CA ASN A 85 -11.23 3.41 -2.48
C ASN A 85 -9.79 3.96 -2.40
N THR A 86 -8.81 3.23 -2.92
CA THR A 86 -7.41 3.67 -2.89
C THR A 86 -7.23 4.95 -3.73
N PRO A 87 -6.62 6.00 -3.18
CA PRO A 87 -6.32 7.21 -3.93
C PRO A 87 -5.30 6.95 -5.04
N LEU A 88 -5.36 7.75 -6.11
CA LEU A 88 -4.34 7.75 -7.15
C LEU A 88 -3.02 8.28 -6.60
N ILE A 89 -1.91 7.61 -6.84
CA ILE A 89 -0.59 8.01 -6.36
C ILE A 89 0.28 8.41 -7.56
N ILE A 90 0.78 9.63 -7.53
CA ILE A 90 1.61 10.21 -8.60
C ILE A 90 2.98 10.55 -8.03
N LEU A 91 4.04 9.99 -8.59
CA LEU A 91 5.44 10.28 -8.29
C LEU A 91 6.07 11.00 -9.49
N ASP A 92 6.49 12.26 -9.30
CA ASP A 92 7.09 13.11 -10.34
C ASP A 92 6.27 13.20 -11.65
N GLY A 93 4.94 13.02 -11.53
CA GLY A 93 3.98 13.06 -12.63
C GLY A 93 3.63 11.71 -13.26
N PHE A 94 4.15 10.60 -12.72
CA PHE A 94 3.84 9.24 -13.16
C PHE A 94 3.07 8.48 -12.08
N GLU A 95 2.13 7.64 -12.50
CA GLU A 95 1.37 6.79 -11.60
C GLU A 95 2.22 5.67 -11.02
N ILE A 96 2.11 5.45 -9.72
CA ILE A 96 2.75 4.34 -9.00
C ILE A 96 1.74 3.58 -8.15
N SER A 97 2.06 2.31 -7.82
CA SER A 97 1.23 1.49 -6.91
C SER A 97 1.42 1.90 -5.44
N LEU A 98 0.43 1.51 -4.60
CA LEU A 98 0.52 1.67 -3.14
C LEU A 98 1.72 0.90 -2.56
N THR A 99 2.00 -0.30 -3.06
CA THR A 99 3.19 -1.10 -2.67
C THR A 99 4.47 -0.30 -2.90
N ARG A 100 4.59 0.34 -4.08
CA ARG A 100 5.75 1.16 -4.38
C ARG A 100 5.84 2.39 -3.48
N MET A 101 4.71 3.03 -3.17
CA MET A 101 4.68 4.16 -2.22
C MET A 101 5.14 3.75 -0.83
N LEU A 102 4.79 2.54 -0.37
CA LEU A 102 5.23 1.98 0.91
C LEU A 102 6.76 1.84 0.98
N ASP A 103 7.38 1.46 -0.13
CA ASP A 103 8.82 1.18 -0.22
C ASP A 103 9.66 2.38 -0.70
N LEU A 104 9.04 3.55 -0.95
CA LEU A 104 9.76 4.75 -1.37
C LEU A 104 10.80 5.18 -0.33
N ASN A 105 11.90 5.71 -0.84
CA ASN A 105 12.87 6.41 -0.02
C ASN A 105 12.33 7.80 0.37
N ASP A 106 11.81 7.94 1.59
CA ASP A 106 11.29 9.20 2.13
C ASP A 106 12.34 10.32 2.22
N GLU A 107 13.64 9.97 2.24
CA GLU A 107 14.73 10.96 2.21
C GLU A 107 14.88 11.67 0.86
N ASP A 108 14.42 11.04 -0.23
CA ASP A 108 14.45 11.63 -1.57
C ASP A 108 13.20 12.47 -1.87
N ILE A 109 12.22 12.53 -0.96
CA ILE A 109 10.98 13.29 -1.15
C ILE A 109 11.16 14.75 -0.76
N SER A 110 10.73 15.66 -1.61
CA SER A 110 10.71 17.11 -1.38
C SER A 110 9.37 17.61 -0.85
N SER A 111 8.27 17.07 -1.37
CA SER A 111 6.92 17.43 -0.95
C SER A 111 5.91 16.36 -1.27
N VAL A 112 4.82 16.33 -0.50
CA VAL A 112 3.62 15.54 -0.81
C VAL A 112 2.42 16.45 -0.81
N THR A 113 1.64 16.43 -1.90
CA THR A 113 0.42 17.20 -2.03
C THR A 113 -0.78 16.25 -2.12
N LEU A 114 -1.72 16.42 -1.20
CA LEU A 114 -2.98 15.68 -1.18
C LEU A 114 -4.08 16.50 -1.86
N LEU A 115 -4.61 16.02 -2.98
CA LEU A 115 -5.76 16.60 -3.68
C LEU A 115 -7.02 15.89 -3.17
N LYS A 116 -7.89 16.63 -2.47
CA LYS A 116 -8.90 16.03 -1.60
C LYS A 116 -10.34 16.10 -2.12
N ASP A 117 -10.63 16.94 -3.11
CA ASP A 117 -11.98 17.11 -3.65
C ASP A 117 -12.01 17.03 -5.18
N GLY A 118 -13.21 16.89 -5.73
CA GLY A 118 -13.42 16.75 -7.17
C GLY A 118 -12.86 17.92 -7.98
N SER A 119 -12.87 19.15 -7.44
CA SER A 119 -12.30 20.32 -8.13
C SER A 119 -10.78 20.22 -8.26
N ALA A 120 -10.10 19.66 -7.24
CA ALA A 120 -8.67 19.42 -7.29
C ALA A 120 -8.30 18.22 -8.18
N THR A 121 -9.16 17.20 -8.25
CA THR A 121 -8.86 15.90 -8.88
C THR A 121 -9.45 15.73 -10.28
N ALA A 122 -10.35 16.63 -10.75
CA ALA A 122 -10.97 16.54 -12.08
C ALA A 122 -9.96 16.48 -13.24
N ILE A 123 -8.77 17.06 -13.07
CA ILE A 123 -7.66 16.98 -14.04
C ILE A 123 -7.11 15.55 -14.21
N TYR A 124 -7.41 14.65 -13.27
CA TYR A 124 -7.08 13.22 -13.33
C TYR A 124 -8.25 12.36 -13.84
N GLY A 125 -9.41 12.99 -14.11
CA GLY A 125 -10.57 12.38 -14.76
C GLY A 125 -11.08 11.15 -14.04
N SER A 126 -11.10 10.03 -14.76
CA SER A 126 -11.60 8.73 -14.30
C SER A 126 -10.79 8.09 -13.16
N ARG A 127 -9.65 8.64 -12.79
CA ARG A 127 -8.78 8.12 -11.71
C ARG A 127 -8.82 8.98 -10.45
N GLY A 128 -9.47 10.15 -10.51
CA GLY A 128 -9.44 11.16 -9.45
C GLY A 128 -10.51 11.03 -8.36
N ALA A 129 -11.44 10.07 -8.45
CA ALA A 129 -12.60 9.99 -7.56
C ALA A 129 -12.24 9.84 -6.07
N ASN A 130 -11.20 9.04 -5.78
CA ASN A 130 -10.77 8.72 -4.41
C ASN A 130 -9.73 9.71 -3.83
N GLY A 131 -9.50 10.83 -4.52
CA GLY A 131 -8.40 11.74 -4.21
C GLY A 131 -7.11 11.37 -4.92
N VAL A 132 -6.13 12.28 -4.86
CA VAL A 132 -4.82 12.07 -5.50
C VAL A 132 -3.70 12.47 -4.54
N ILE A 133 -2.70 11.62 -4.42
CA ILE A 133 -1.46 11.85 -3.68
C ILE A 133 -0.37 12.19 -4.71
N VAL A 134 0.10 13.42 -4.70
CA VAL A 134 1.19 13.86 -5.59
C VAL A 134 2.48 13.97 -4.80
N ILE A 135 3.47 13.18 -5.16
CA ILE A 135 4.78 13.10 -4.53
C ILE A 135 5.80 13.74 -5.49
N GLU A 136 6.59 14.66 -4.99
CA GLU A 136 7.71 15.25 -5.71
C GLU A 136 9.03 14.83 -5.07
N THR A 137 9.98 14.40 -5.88
CA THR A 137 11.34 14.10 -5.40
C THR A 137 12.23 15.33 -5.39
N LYS A 138 13.31 15.25 -4.61
CA LYS A 138 14.32 16.30 -4.53
C LYS A 138 15.08 16.40 -5.84
N GLN A 139 15.17 17.61 -6.36
CA GLN A 139 16.01 17.90 -7.51
C GLN A 139 17.47 18.11 -7.07
N PRO A 140 18.47 17.69 -7.88
CA PRO A 140 19.88 17.92 -7.56
C PRO A 140 20.18 19.41 -7.49
N GLU A 141 20.90 19.83 -6.45
CA GLU A 141 21.32 21.21 -6.27
C GLU A 141 22.69 21.46 -6.88
N ALA A 142 22.90 22.70 -7.36
CA ALA A 142 24.21 23.13 -7.81
C ALA A 142 25.16 23.29 -6.61
N GLY A 143 26.44 22.99 -6.82
CA GLY A 143 27.45 23.17 -5.80
C GLY A 143 28.53 22.08 -5.85
N LYS A 144 29.45 22.16 -4.89
CA LYS A 144 30.49 21.14 -4.70
C LYS A 144 29.83 19.79 -4.35
N LEU A 145 30.53 18.72 -4.64
CA LEU A 145 30.10 17.38 -4.25
C LEU A 145 29.77 17.31 -2.76
N ARG A 146 28.56 16.90 -2.43
CA ARG A 146 28.07 16.67 -1.07
C ARG A 146 27.73 15.21 -0.89
N LEU A 147 28.20 14.63 0.18
CA LEU A 147 27.87 13.28 0.61
C LEU A 147 27.09 13.38 1.93
N SER A 148 25.93 12.77 1.98
CA SER A 148 25.12 12.69 3.19
C SER A 148 24.77 11.24 3.51
N TYR A 149 24.89 10.89 4.79
CA TYR A 149 24.47 9.60 5.32
C TYR A 149 23.45 9.81 6.42
N ARG A 150 22.41 8.96 6.42
CA ARG A 150 21.43 8.90 7.50
C ARG A 150 21.15 7.45 7.86
N GLY A 151 21.26 7.16 9.15
CA GLY A 151 20.84 5.90 9.76
C GLY A 151 19.67 6.13 10.70
N SER A 152 18.75 5.18 10.78
CA SER A 152 17.69 5.16 11.78
C SER A 152 17.43 3.73 12.24
N VAL A 153 17.00 3.60 13.50
CA VAL A 153 16.55 2.35 14.11
C VAL A 153 15.09 2.54 14.49
N ASN A 154 14.25 1.56 14.16
CA ASN A 154 12.85 1.52 14.51
C ASN A 154 12.62 0.35 15.46
N ILE A 155 11.94 0.59 16.58
CA ILE A 155 11.62 -0.44 17.58
C ILE A 155 10.09 -0.47 17.70
N GLU A 156 9.51 -1.65 17.44
CA GLU A 156 8.08 -1.89 17.54
C GLU A 156 7.82 -2.89 18.67
N VAL A 157 7.06 -2.47 19.66
CA VAL A 157 6.71 -3.30 20.81
C VAL A 157 5.21 -3.62 20.73
N PRO A 158 4.82 -4.90 20.76
CA PRO A 158 3.41 -5.26 20.78
C PRO A 158 2.78 -4.78 22.11
N ASP A 159 1.67 -4.05 22.00
CA ASP A 159 0.84 -3.68 23.14
C ASP A 159 -0.36 -4.63 23.24
N LEU A 160 -0.40 -5.41 24.32
CA LEU A 160 -1.44 -6.37 24.61
C LEU A 160 -2.35 -5.91 25.76
N SER A 161 -2.21 -4.70 26.26
CA SER A 161 -2.93 -4.18 27.43
C SER A 161 -4.44 -4.08 27.24
N ASP A 162 -4.88 -3.91 25.99
CA ASP A 162 -6.30 -3.81 25.64
C ASP A 162 -7.00 -5.18 25.53
N TYR A 163 -6.23 -6.29 25.58
CA TYR A 163 -6.79 -7.63 25.53
C TYR A 163 -7.05 -8.16 26.95
N ASP A 164 -8.27 -7.98 27.43
CA ASP A 164 -8.74 -8.51 28.71
C ASP A 164 -9.22 -9.96 28.53
N VAL A 165 -8.28 -10.91 28.58
CA VAL A 165 -8.56 -12.34 28.40
C VAL A 165 -8.57 -13.05 29.75
N LEU A 166 -9.45 -14.05 29.88
CA LEU A 166 -9.58 -14.86 31.08
C LEU A 166 -8.36 -15.79 31.26
N ASN A 167 -7.94 -16.00 32.50
CA ASN A 167 -7.00 -17.06 32.83
C ASN A 167 -7.67 -18.46 32.77
N ALA A 168 -6.89 -19.52 32.92
CA ALA A 168 -7.39 -20.89 32.77
C ALA A 168 -8.51 -21.26 33.76
N ALA A 169 -8.42 -20.81 35.01
CA ALA A 169 -9.43 -21.06 36.03
C ALA A 169 -10.72 -20.27 35.77
N GLU A 170 -10.60 -18.99 35.43
CA GLU A 170 -11.74 -18.13 35.10
C GLU A 170 -12.46 -18.63 33.84
N LYS A 171 -11.72 -19.07 32.82
CA LYS A 171 -12.29 -19.62 31.60
C LYS A 171 -13.09 -20.88 31.89
N LEU A 172 -12.57 -21.80 32.68
CA LEU A 172 -13.29 -23.02 33.06
C LEU A 172 -14.55 -22.68 33.87
N GLN A 173 -14.47 -21.75 34.83
CA GLN A 173 -15.61 -21.31 35.63
C GLN A 173 -16.71 -20.68 34.74
N LEU A 174 -16.31 -19.88 33.74
CA LEU A 174 -17.27 -19.32 32.79
C LEU A 174 -17.98 -20.43 31.99
N GLU A 175 -17.26 -21.43 31.52
CA GLU A 175 -17.78 -22.57 30.78
C GLU A 175 -18.72 -23.43 31.63
N GLU A 176 -18.38 -23.65 32.89
CA GLU A 176 -19.26 -24.32 33.86
C GLU A 176 -20.57 -23.55 34.08
N ASN A 177 -20.49 -22.23 34.28
CA ASN A 177 -21.65 -21.35 34.47
C ASN A 177 -22.54 -21.30 33.22
N ALA A 178 -21.94 -21.36 32.02
CA ALA A 178 -22.64 -21.42 30.75
C ALA A 178 -23.24 -22.80 30.43
N GLY A 179 -22.99 -23.81 31.30
CA GLY A 179 -23.55 -25.15 31.13
C GLY A 179 -22.94 -26.00 30.03
N LEU A 180 -21.70 -25.64 29.53
CA LEU A 180 -21.06 -26.32 28.40
C LEU A 180 -20.71 -27.79 28.68
N TYR A 181 -20.76 -28.25 29.93
CA TYR A 181 -20.47 -29.63 30.35
C TYR A 181 -21.74 -30.42 30.71
N LYS A 182 -22.93 -29.90 30.32
CA LYS A 182 -24.22 -30.56 30.49
C LYS A 182 -24.84 -30.87 29.15
N ASP A 183 -25.52 -32.00 29.03
CA ASP A 183 -26.28 -32.38 27.85
C ASP A 183 -27.51 -33.20 28.26
N GLU A 184 -28.58 -33.22 27.42
CA GLU A 184 -29.78 -34.01 27.62
C GLU A 184 -29.49 -35.52 27.44
N TRP A 185 -28.48 -35.87 26.66
CA TRP A 185 -28.05 -37.26 26.42
C TRP A 185 -26.97 -37.65 27.40
N ALA A 186 -27.26 -38.61 28.31
CA ALA A 186 -26.34 -39.03 29.38
C ALA A 186 -24.95 -39.45 28.88
N HIS A 187 -24.82 -40.08 27.74
CA HIS A 187 -23.54 -40.51 27.18
C HIS A 187 -22.70 -39.30 26.67
N ILE A 188 -23.36 -38.27 26.14
CA ILE A 188 -22.69 -37.00 25.73
C ILE A 188 -22.25 -36.26 27.00
N GLU A 189 -23.15 -36.08 27.97
CA GLU A 189 -22.81 -35.43 29.23
C GLU A 189 -21.62 -36.14 29.94
N MET A 190 -21.58 -37.46 29.96
CA MET A 190 -20.46 -38.21 30.54
C MET A 190 -19.13 -37.90 29.85
N ALA A 191 -19.11 -37.76 28.50
CA ALA A 191 -17.90 -37.41 27.76
C ALA A 191 -17.47 -35.96 28.05
N LEU A 192 -18.44 -35.03 28.12
CA LEU A 192 -18.17 -33.63 28.47
C LEU A 192 -17.62 -33.49 29.90
N ARG A 193 -18.15 -34.24 30.87
CA ARG A 193 -17.64 -34.27 32.26
C ARG A 193 -16.23 -34.86 32.35
N LYS A 194 -15.90 -35.87 31.54
CA LYS A 194 -14.53 -36.37 31.43
C LYS A 194 -13.56 -35.33 30.87
N ARG A 195 -14.02 -34.57 29.88
CA ARG A 195 -13.26 -33.42 29.34
C ARG A 195 -13.04 -32.36 30.41
N GLN A 196 -14.09 -31.95 31.13
CA GLN A 196 -14.00 -31.04 32.26
C GLN A 196 -12.99 -31.46 33.31
N ALA A 197 -13.01 -32.76 33.71
CA ALA A 197 -12.08 -33.27 34.68
C ALA A 197 -10.61 -33.21 34.22
N ARG A 198 -10.35 -33.48 32.92
CA ARG A 198 -9.01 -33.31 32.33
C ARG A 198 -8.56 -31.86 32.38
N ILE A 199 -9.44 -30.91 32.01
CA ILE A 199 -9.13 -29.48 32.07
C ILE A 199 -8.81 -29.05 33.50
N LYS A 200 -9.60 -29.51 34.52
CA LYS A 200 -9.30 -29.25 35.93
C LYS A 200 -7.94 -29.76 36.33
N GLN A 201 -7.60 -30.96 35.92
CA GLN A 201 -6.29 -31.56 36.20
C GLN A 201 -5.13 -30.74 35.59
N GLU A 202 -5.30 -30.23 34.37
CA GLU A 202 -4.29 -29.36 33.75
C GLU A 202 -4.13 -28.04 34.51
N ILE A 203 -5.22 -27.41 34.93
CA ILE A 203 -5.21 -26.20 35.76
C ILE A 203 -4.52 -26.46 37.12
N GLU A 204 -4.82 -27.59 37.77
CA GLU A 204 -4.17 -28.00 39.04
C GLU A 204 -2.65 -28.25 38.86
N ARG A 205 -2.22 -28.67 37.67
CA ARG A 205 -0.81 -28.77 37.28
C ARG A 205 -0.15 -27.43 36.97
N GLY A 206 -0.89 -26.33 37.03
CA GLY A 206 -0.41 -24.96 36.79
C GLY A 206 -0.40 -24.55 35.33
N VAL A 207 -1.20 -25.20 34.47
CA VAL A 207 -1.33 -24.78 33.07
C VAL A 207 -2.22 -23.53 33.00
N ASP A 208 -1.60 -22.44 32.60
CA ASP A 208 -2.25 -21.15 32.29
C ASP A 208 -1.44 -20.47 31.19
N THR A 209 -1.83 -20.73 29.93
CA THR A 209 -1.06 -20.31 28.77
C THR A 209 -1.59 -18.99 28.24
N TYR A 210 -0.81 -17.93 28.37
CA TYR A 210 -1.09 -16.64 27.72
C TYR A 210 -0.70 -16.70 26.24
N TRP A 211 -1.64 -17.16 25.42
CA TRP A 211 -1.41 -17.45 24.00
C TRP A 211 -1.01 -16.23 23.17
N LEU A 212 -1.54 -15.05 23.50
CA LEU A 212 -1.31 -13.81 22.74
C LEU A 212 0.16 -13.42 22.63
N SER A 213 0.96 -13.71 23.66
CA SER A 213 2.40 -13.41 23.67
C SER A 213 3.25 -14.39 22.86
N LYS A 214 2.73 -15.59 22.58
CA LYS A 214 3.53 -16.69 22.00
C LYS A 214 4.08 -16.41 20.61
N PRO A 215 3.30 -15.86 19.65
CA PRO A 215 3.80 -15.54 18.32
C PRO A 215 4.56 -14.23 18.25
N LEU A 216 4.57 -13.42 19.32
CA LEU A 216 5.05 -12.04 19.29
C LEU A 216 6.48 -11.89 19.79
N ARG A 217 7.13 -10.85 19.28
CA ARG A 217 8.44 -10.35 19.69
C ARG A 217 8.48 -8.83 19.60
N THR A 218 9.46 -8.21 20.23
CA THR A 218 9.84 -6.83 19.89
C THR A 218 10.50 -6.84 18.50
N GLY A 219 9.94 -6.10 17.56
CA GLY A 219 10.50 -5.89 16.23
C GLY A 219 11.57 -4.80 16.28
N VAL A 220 12.75 -5.08 15.73
CA VAL A 220 13.83 -4.07 15.63
C VAL A 220 14.24 -3.96 14.17
N GLY A 221 13.86 -2.86 13.54
CA GLY A 221 14.25 -2.55 12.17
C GLY A 221 15.36 -1.50 12.11
N HIS A 222 16.05 -1.45 10.98
CA HIS A 222 17.04 -0.42 10.72
C HIS A 222 17.00 0.04 9.26
N LYS A 223 17.34 1.32 9.05
CA LYS A 223 17.33 1.94 7.74
C LYS A 223 18.61 2.73 7.55
N HIS A 224 19.23 2.59 6.40
CA HIS A 224 20.43 3.30 6.00
C HIS A 224 20.20 3.98 4.66
N ASN A 225 20.50 5.25 4.57
CA ASN A 225 20.44 6.03 3.34
C ASN A 225 21.77 6.76 3.13
N LEU A 226 22.32 6.62 1.94
CA LEU A 226 23.50 7.34 1.46
C LEU A 226 23.09 8.13 0.23
N ARG A 227 23.31 9.45 0.23
CA ARG A 227 23.03 10.33 -0.89
C ARG A 227 24.27 11.16 -1.24
N LEU A 228 24.57 11.17 -2.52
CA LEU A 228 25.63 11.95 -3.13
C LEU A 228 24.97 12.92 -4.12
N GLU A 229 25.34 14.20 -4.08
CA GLU A 229 24.82 15.19 -5.01
C GLU A 229 25.84 16.28 -5.30
N GLY A 230 25.73 16.89 -6.49
CA GLY A 230 26.57 17.99 -6.90
C GLY A 230 26.22 18.49 -8.29
N GLY A 231 26.97 19.48 -8.77
CA GLY A 231 26.78 20.03 -10.10
C GLY A 231 27.52 21.34 -10.29
N GLY A 232 27.95 21.62 -11.50
CA GLY A 232 28.64 22.83 -11.87
C GLY A 232 27.72 23.99 -12.20
N ASN A 233 28.31 25.14 -12.43
CA ASN A 233 27.62 26.33 -12.93
C ASN A 233 27.30 26.24 -14.44
N ASP A 234 27.77 25.17 -15.10
CA ASP A 234 27.57 24.82 -16.51
C ASP A 234 26.17 24.27 -16.81
N GLY A 235 25.30 24.21 -15.79
CA GLY A 235 23.93 23.71 -15.91
C GLY A 235 23.76 22.22 -15.69
N PHE A 236 24.84 21.44 -15.55
CA PHE A 236 24.77 20.02 -15.23
C PHE A 236 24.72 19.79 -13.72
N ARG A 237 23.73 19.03 -13.26
CA ARG A 237 23.55 18.64 -11.85
C ARG A 237 23.21 17.16 -11.76
N TYR A 238 23.62 16.52 -10.70
CA TYR A 238 23.38 15.10 -10.48
C TYR A 238 23.17 14.79 -9.01
N SER A 239 22.39 13.75 -8.76
CA SER A 239 22.34 13.10 -7.46
C SER A 239 22.22 11.59 -7.64
N ALA A 240 22.81 10.85 -6.72
CA ALA A 240 22.67 9.42 -6.59
C ALA A 240 22.36 9.10 -5.13
N SER A 241 21.38 8.23 -4.87
CA SER A 241 21.06 7.76 -3.54
C SER A 241 20.92 6.25 -3.52
N VAL A 242 21.28 5.66 -2.39
CA VAL A 242 21.11 4.24 -2.10
C VAL A 242 20.51 4.11 -0.72
N GLN A 243 19.41 3.36 -0.61
CA GLN A 243 18.75 3.05 0.64
C GLN A 243 18.68 1.54 0.84
N TYR A 244 18.99 1.09 2.04
CA TYR A 244 18.65 -0.22 2.54
C TYR A 244 17.74 -0.05 3.75
N ASN A 245 16.63 -0.79 3.80
CA ASN A 245 15.67 -0.77 4.90
C ASN A 245 15.31 -2.21 5.26
N ASP A 246 15.49 -2.58 6.53
CA ASP A 246 15.13 -3.87 7.10
C ASP A 246 14.11 -3.64 8.21
N ILE A 247 12.91 -4.18 8.03
CA ILE A 247 11.79 -4.04 8.96
C ILE A 247 11.47 -5.42 9.51
N LEU A 248 11.66 -5.60 10.82
CA LEU A 248 11.24 -6.82 11.51
C LEU A 248 9.87 -6.59 12.13
N GLY A 249 8.88 -7.40 11.72
CA GLY A 249 7.54 -7.35 12.28
C GLY A 249 7.47 -7.88 13.71
N VAL A 250 6.42 -7.50 14.44
CA VAL A 250 6.15 -8.00 15.81
C VAL A 250 5.74 -9.47 15.84
N MET A 251 5.18 -10.00 14.76
CA MET A 251 5.02 -11.44 14.59
C MET A 251 6.38 -12.08 14.30
N LYS A 252 6.75 -13.13 15.05
CA LYS A 252 8.02 -13.85 14.84
C LYS A 252 8.11 -14.39 13.42
N GLY A 253 9.24 -14.16 12.75
CA GLY A 253 9.49 -14.61 11.38
C GLY A 253 8.92 -13.71 10.29
N SER A 254 8.10 -12.70 10.61
CA SER A 254 7.67 -11.70 9.63
C SER A 254 8.76 -10.63 9.47
N ASP A 255 9.15 -10.35 8.23
CA ASP A 255 10.11 -9.30 7.90
C ASP A 255 9.88 -8.75 6.48
N ARG A 256 10.42 -7.53 6.24
CA ARG A 256 10.45 -6.89 4.94
C ARG A 256 11.77 -6.16 4.74
N LYS A 257 12.48 -6.52 3.68
CA LYS A 257 13.74 -5.90 3.28
C LYS A 257 13.58 -5.20 1.96
N THR A 258 14.02 -3.93 1.89
CA THR A 258 13.99 -3.17 0.66
C THR A 258 15.35 -2.54 0.37
N PHE A 259 15.71 -2.56 -0.89
CA PHE A 259 16.88 -1.86 -1.41
C PHE A 259 16.41 -0.94 -2.54
N ASN A 260 16.71 0.35 -2.44
CA ASN A 260 16.37 1.34 -3.46
C ASN A 260 17.64 2.08 -3.89
N GLY A 261 17.87 2.12 -5.19
CA GLY A 261 18.90 2.95 -5.83
C GLY A 261 18.23 3.97 -6.73
N ASN A 262 18.64 5.23 -6.64
CA ASN A 262 18.12 6.30 -7.48
C ASN A 262 19.29 7.12 -8.06
N ILE A 263 19.21 7.44 -9.35
CA ILE A 263 20.12 8.34 -10.04
C ILE A 263 19.29 9.42 -10.72
N ASN A 264 19.53 10.67 -10.36
CA ASN A 264 18.84 11.83 -10.91
C ASN A 264 19.84 12.75 -11.61
N LEU A 265 19.65 12.95 -12.91
CA LEU A 265 20.47 13.79 -13.75
C LEU A 265 19.64 14.97 -14.25
N MET A 266 20.20 16.15 -14.19
CA MET A 266 19.58 17.38 -14.68
C MET A 266 20.59 18.17 -15.50
N TYR A 267 20.19 18.60 -16.69
CA TYR A 267 21.00 19.44 -17.55
C TYR A 267 20.16 20.60 -18.11
N GLN A 268 20.60 21.81 -17.84
CA GLN A 268 19.97 23.02 -18.34
C GLN A 268 20.87 23.71 -19.36
N GLN A 269 20.36 23.90 -20.57
CA GLN A 269 21.03 24.62 -21.62
C GLN A 269 20.13 25.74 -22.16
N GLY A 270 20.39 26.96 -21.76
CA GLY A 270 19.56 28.11 -22.11
C GLY A 270 18.09 27.93 -21.67
N LYS A 271 17.18 27.83 -22.64
CA LYS A 271 15.74 27.66 -22.44
C LYS A 271 15.28 26.20 -22.37
N LEU A 272 16.19 25.24 -22.50
CA LEU A 272 15.93 23.81 -22.43
C LEU A 272 16.42 23.25 -21.10
N LEU A 273 15.59 22.42 -20.50
CA LEU A 273 15.91 21.69 -19.29
C LEU A 273 15.60 20.20 -19.52
N PHE A 274 16.60 19.37 -19.37
CA PHE A 274 16.53 17.91 -19.44
C PHE A 274 16.64 17.33 -18.04
N ARG A 275 15.77 16.38 -17.70
CA ARG A 275 15.84 15.61 -16.47
C ARG A 275 15.72 14.13 -16.79
N ASN A 276 16.50 13.33 -16.12
CA ASN A 276 16.40 11.87 -16.16
C ASN A 276 16.47 11.34 -14.73
N ASN A 277 15.51 10.50 -14.37
CA ASN A 277 15.48 9.80 -13.10
C ASN A 277 15.42 8.30 -13.38
N LEU A 278 16.50 7.60 -13.00
CA LEU A 278 16.57 6.14 -13.02
C LEU A 278 16.45 5.62 -11.59
N GLU A 279 15.50 4.72 -11.37
CA GLU A 279 15.27 4.08 -10.09
C GLU A 279 15.26 2.57 -10.23
N VAL A 280 15.92 1.89 -9.29
CA VAL A 280 15.94 0.44 -9.14
C VAL A 280 15.48 0.12 -7.72
N GLY A 281 14.40 -0.67 -7.61
CA GLY A 281 13.85 -1.14 -6.35
C GLY A 281 13.88 -2.65 -6.28
N LEU A 282 14.34 -3.19 -5.16
CA LEU A 282 14.30 -4.60 -4.80
C LEU A 282 13.55 -4.73 -3.47
N SER A 283 12.62 -5.66 -3.38
CA SER A 283 11.92 -5.97 -2.14
C SER A 283 11.86 -7.48 -1.92
N GLU A 284 12.10 -7.87 -0.71
CA GLU A 284 11.92 -9.23 -0.20
C GLU A 284 11.08 -9.17 1.06
N SER A 285 10.04 -9.99 1.14
CA SER A 285 9.17 -10.09 2.31
C SER A 285 8.93 -11.55 2.68
N ASN A 286 8.97 -11.85 3.96
CA ASN A 286 8.66 -13.15 4.53
C ASN A 286 7.45 -13.00 5.46
N GLU A 287 6.45 -13.87 5.27
CA GLU A 287 5.29 -13.95 6.14
C GLU A 287 5.64 -14.78 7.41
N SER A 288 4.91 -14.51 8.49
CA SER A 288 5.14 -15.21 9.74
C SER A 288 4.79 -16.70 9.66
N PRO A 289 5.70 -17.62 10.00
CA PRO A 289 5.38 -19.05 10.08
C PRO A 289 4.42 -19.37 11.23
N TYR A 290 4.16 -18.42 12.13
CA TYR A 290 3.22 -18.54 13.25
C TYR A 290 1.76 -18.32 12.81
N GLY A 291 1.48 -18.04 11.53
CA GLY A 291 0.15 -17.75 11.01
C GLY A 291 -0.36 -16.37 11.42
N SER A 292 -1.67 -16.19 11.48
CA SER A 292 -2.31 -14.92 11.85
C SER A 292 -2.52 -14.78 13.36
N PHE A 293 -2.47 -13.56 13.88
CA PHE A 293 -2.61 -13.27 15.30
C PHE A 293 -3.99 -13.67 15.86
N ASP A 294 -5.05 -13.56 15.06
CA ASP A 294 -6.42 -13.93 15.46
C ASP A 294 -6.59 -15.39 15.85
N GLN A 295 -5.74 -16.29 15.34
CA GLN A 295 -5.75 -17.69 15.73
C GLN A 295 -5.42 -17.87 17.22
N TYR A 296 -4.53 -17.03 17.77
CA TYR A 296 -4.09 -17.11 19.16
C TYR A 296 -5.15 -16.54 20.13
N VAL A 297 -5.93 -15.56 19.69
CA VAL A 297 -7.03 -14.98 20.50
C VAL A 297 -8.13 -16.01 20.81
N LYS A 298 -8.29 -17.01 19.93
CA LYS A 298 -9.34 -18.04 20.02
C LYS A 298 -8.92 -19.24 20.87
N LEU A 299 -7.66 -19.31 21.32
CA LEU A 299 -7.13 -20.46 22.07
C LEU A 299 -7.50 -20.37 23.56
N ASN A 300 -7.78 -21.53 24.15
CA ASN A 300 -8.11 -21.63 25.56
C ASN A 300 -6.84 -21.65 26.43
N PRO A 301 -6.78 -20.89 27.52
CA PRO A 301 -5.60 -20.77 28.37
C PRO A 301 -5.23 -22.07 29.12
N TYR A 302 -6.16 -23.00 29.29
CA TYR A 302 -5.92 -24.31 29.91
C TYR A 302 -5.29 -25.33 28.95
N TRP A 303 -4.95 -24.98 27.72
CA TRP A 303 -4.24 -25.81 26.77
C TRP A 303 -2.71 -25.64 26.89
N ARG A 304 -1.98 -26.74 26.86
CA ARG A 304 -0.53 -26.71 26.85
C ARG A 304 0.02 -26.45 25.46
N GLU A 305 1.07 -25.67 25.38
CA GLU A 305 1.80 -25.48 24.11
C GLU A 305 2.69 -26.66 23.76
N ARG A 306 3.21 -27.39 24.81
CA ARG A 306 4.20 -28.47 24.69
C ARG A 306 3.76 -29.68 25.49
N GLY A 307 4.19 -30.85 24.98
CA GLY A 307 4.07 -32.12 25.68
C GLY A 307 5.07 -32.27 26.84
N GLU A 308 5.00 -33.40 27.55
CA GLU A 308 5.92 -33.72 28.64
C GLU A 308 7.35 -33.93 28.14
N ASP A 309 7.52 -34.28 26.86
CA ASP A 309 8.81 -34.40 26.16
C ASP A 309 9.41 -33.04 25.74
N GLY A 310 8.75 -31.93 26.05
CA GLY A 310 9.15 -30.56 25.69
C GLY A 310 8.89 -30.18 24.23
N LYS A 311 8.40 -31.09 23.38
CA LYS A 311 8.08 -30.79 22.00
C LYS A 311 6.75 -30.03 21.89
N VAL A 312 6.65 -29.16 20.90
CA VAL A 312 5.40 -28.46 20.60
C VAL A 312 4.35 -29.48 20.16
N LEU A 313 3.20 -29.45 20.81
CA LEU A 313 2.07 -30.32 20.48
C LEU A 313 1.49 -29.92 19.12
N LYS A 314 1.12 -30.93 18.31
CA LYS A 314 0.41 -30.70 17.04
C LYS A 314 -1.06 -30.33 17.26
N GLU A 315 -1.69 -31.02 18.21
CA GLU A 315 -3.08 -30.84 18.63
C GLU A 315 -3.10 -30.46 20.11
N LEU A 316 -3.96 -29.52 20.48
CA LEU A 316 -4.06 -28.97 21.85
C LEU A 316 -4.98 -29.79 22.74
N GLU A 317 -5.85 -30.62 22.15
CA GLU A 317 -6.77 -31.48 22.84
C GLU A 317 -6.97 -32.80 22.07
N GLN A 318 -7.15 -33.91 22.75
CA GLN A 318 -7.48 -35.16 22.10
C GLN A 318 -8.89 -35.13 21.53
N LYS A 319 -9.07 -35.77 20.37
CA LYS A 319 -10.41 -36.02 19.79
C LYS A 319 -11.28 -36.78 20.82
N GLY A 320 -12.51 -36.31 20.96
CA GLY A 320 -13.49 -36.98 21.81
C GLY A 320 -14.50 -37.77 21.00
N ASP A 321 -15.34 -38.53 21.68
CA ASP A 321 -16.34 -39.38 21.02
C ASP A 321 -17.39 -38.57 20.23
N PHE A 322 -17.56 -37.28 20.55
CA PHE A 322 -18.58 -36.38 19.96
C PHE A 322 -18.04 -35.17 19.22
N TRP A 323 -16.73 -34.89 19.31
CA TRP A 323 -16.08 -33.85 18.51
C TRP A 323 -15.04 -34.46 17.60
N THR A 324 -15.21 -34.25 16.33
CA THR A 324 -14.42 -34.90 15.27
C THR A 324 -13.10 -34.22 14.98
N THR A 325 -12.95 -32.94 15.37
CA THR A 325 -11.76 -32.14 15.10
C THR A 325 -11.07 -31.73 16.41
N ALA A 326 -9.80 -32.06 16.54
CA ALA A 326 -8.96 -31.54 17.62
C ALA A 326 -8.51 -30.12 17.27
N PRO A 327 -8.51 -29.20 18.26
CA PRO A 327 -7.96 -27.87 18.04
C PRO A 327 -6.47 -27.93 17.74
N GLU A 328 -6.05 -27.26 16.68
CA GLU A 328 -4.67 -27.23 16.24
C GLU A 328 -3.84 -26.26 17.09
N ASN A 329 -2.57 -26.59 17.26
CA ASN A 329 -1.61 -25.70 17.87
C ASN A 329 -0.92 -24.87 16.77
N PRO A 330 -1.18 -23.57 16.64
CA PRO A 330 -0.56 -22.77 15.61
C PRO A 330 0.98 -22.68 15.76
N LEU A 331 1.51 -22.90 16.96
CA LEU A 331 2.95 -22.95 17.20
C LEU A 331 3.62 -24.17 16.55
N TYR A 332 2.87 -25.24 16.26
CA TYR A 332 3.45 -26.45 15.67
C TYR A 332 3.98 -26.18 14.26
N ASN A 333 3.20 -25.50 13.42
CA ASN A 333 3.62 -25.21 12.05
C ASN A 333 4.87 -24.33 12.03
N ALA A 334 5.05 -23.44 13.00
CA ALA A 334 6.24 -22.60 13.12
C ALA A 334 7.53 -23.40 13.46
N THR A 335 7.41 -24.67 13.87
CA THR A 335 8.57 -25.56 14.06
C THR A 335 9.01 -26.25 12.77
N LEU A 336 8.20 -26.15 11.72
CA LEU A 336 8.45 -26.78 10.43
C LEU A 336 9.23 -25.82 9.51
N ASP A 337 9.80 -26.41 8.48
CA ASP A 337 10.60 -25.68 7.50
C ASP A 337 9.71 -25.07 6.40
N LEU A 338 8.93 -24.05 6.78
CA LEU A 338 7.99 -23.33 5.91
C LEU A 338 8.72 -22.30 5.05
N VAL A 339 8.13 -21.99 3.88
CA VAL A 339 8.46 -20.81 3.07
C VAL A 339 7.17 -20.09 2.77
N ASP A 340 7.13 -18.79 3.00
CA ASP A 340 6.10 -17.88 2.49
C ASP A 340 6.78 -16.55 2.19
N LYS A 341 7.26 -16.45 0.96
CA LYS A 341 8.17 -15.39 0.53
C LYS A 341 7.65 -14.71 -0.73
N LYS A 342 7.65 -13.38 -0.72
CA LYS A 342 7.37 -12.55 -1.89
C LYS A 342 8.60 -11.71 -2.21
N THR A 343 8.95 -11.63 -3.48
CA THR A 343 9.99 -10.73 -3.96
C THR A 343 9.48 -9.90 -5.12
N TYR A 344 9.92 -8.65 -5.23
CA TYR A 344 9.79 -7.93 -6.48
C TYR A 344 11.04 -7.13 -6.81
N THR A 345 11.27 -7.00 -8.10
CA THR A 345 12.31 -6.14 -8.69
C THR A 345 11.62 -5.15 -9.61
N THR A 346 11.89 -3.87 -9.44
CA THR A 346 11.37 -2.82 -10.32
C THR A 346 12.51 -1.97 -10.86
N ILE A 347 12.44 -1.63 -12.15
CA ILE A 347 13.33 -0.68 -12.80
C ILE A 347 12.45 0.35 -13.48
N THR A 348 12.61 1.62 -13.10
CA THR A 348 11.85 2.74 -13.66
C THR A 348 12.82 3.79 -14.18
N ASN A 349 12.58 4.27 -15.40
CA ASN A 349 13.29 5.40 -15.95
C ASN A 349 12.30 6.46 -16.41
N ASN A 350 12.42 7.66 -15.87
CA ASN A 350 11.62 8.81 -16.19
C ASN A 350 12.49 9.86 -16.88
N PHE A 351 12.14 10.23 -18.09
CA PHE A 351 12.80 11.27 -18.86
C PHE A 351 11.86 12.44 -19.12
N ASP A 352 12.33 13.65 -18.87
CA ASP A 352 11.57 14.88 -18.91
C ASP A 352 12.34 15.96 -19.66
N VAL A 353 11.68 16.61 -20.62
CA VAL A 353 12.23 17.74 -21.36
C VAL A 353 11.28 18.91 -21.21
N GLU A 354 11.80 20.03 -20.72
CA GLU A 354 11.07 21.28 -20.58
C GLU A 354 11.72 22.35 -21.46
N TRP A 355 10.92 22.98 -22.31
CA TRP A 355 11.34 24.05 -23.18
C TRP A 355 10.53 25.31 -22.92
N LYS A 356 11.22 26.43 -22.67
CA LYS A 356 10.64 27.77 -22.45
C LYS A 356 11.00 28.71 -23.59
N PRO A 357 10.32 28.61 -24.77
CA PRO A 357 10.62 29.49 -25.90
C PRO A 357 10.44 30.98 -25.54
N TRP A 358 9.44 31.26 -24.71
CA TRP A 358 9.16 32.59 -24.14
C TRP A 358 8.92 32.46 -22.63
N GLU A 359 9.06 33.56 -21.89
CA GLU A 359 8.83 33.59 -20.44
C GLU A 359 7.40 33.12 -20.08
N SER A 360 6.43 33.42 -20.93
CA SER A 360 5.02 33.07 -20.72
C SER A 360 4.63 31.67 -21.18
N LEU A 361 5.47 30.98 -21.96
CA LEU A 361 5.14 29.68 -22.56
C LEU A 361 6.12 28.61 -22.15
N THR A 362 5.59 27.51 -21.63
CA THR A 362 6.36 26.29 -21.29
C THR A 362 5.77 25.11 -22.03
N LEU A 363 6.61 24.39 -22.76
CA LEU A 363 6.33 23.09 -23.35
C LEU A 363 7.10 22.03 -22.57
N ARG A 364 6.42 20.97 -22.11
CA ARG A 364 7.03 19.89 -21.35
C ARG A 364 6.61 18.55 -21.92
N SER A 365 7.57 17.69 -22.21
CA SER A 365 7.35 16.30 -22.62
C SER A 365 7.96 15.37 -21.60
N ARG A 366 7.19 14.39 -21.12
CA ARG A 366 7.62 13.38 -20.14
C ARG A 366 7.37 12.00 -20.70
N ILE A 367 8.32 11.11 -20.50
CA ILE A 367 8.18 9.68 -20.79
C ILE A 367 8.68 8.87 -19.60
N GLY A 368 7.83 8.01 -19.08
CA GLY A 368 8.15 7.04 -18.03
C GLY A 368 8.10 5.63 -18.58
N LEU A 369 9.10 4.85 -18.25
CA LEU A 369 9.18 3.42 -18.57
C LEU A 369 9.37 2.66 -17.25
N SER A 370 8.54 1.64 -17.00
CA SER A 370 8.68 0.81 -15.80
C SER A 370 8.57 -0.67 -16.16
N LYS A 371 9.47 -1.46 -15.60
CA LYS A 371 9.43 -2.93 -15.66
C LYS A 371 9.49 -3.48 -14.26
N GLN A 372 8.55 -4.38 -13.93
CA GLN A 372 8.51 -5.07 -12.66
C GLN A 372 8.45 -6.58 -12.87
N VAL A 373 9.14 -7.30 -12.01
CA VAL A 373 9.10 -8.77 -11.90
C VAL A 373 8.75 -9.10 -10.47
N ASN A 374 7.74 -9.96 -10.27
CA ASN A 374 7.27 -10.42 -8.98
C ASN A 374 7.40 -11.93 -8.92
N ASP A 375 7.92 -12.45 -7.83
CA ASP A 375 7.94 -13.89 -7.55
C ASP A 375 7.33 -14.15 -6.16
N TYR A 376 6.59 -15.23 -6.05
CA TYR A 376 5.97 -15.71 -4.84
C TYR A 376 6.25 -17.19 -4.66
N ASP A 377 6.81 -17.53 -3.51
CA ASP A 377 7.12 -18.88 -3.08
C ASP A 377 6.38 -19.20 -1.79
N ASN A 378 5.52 -20.23 -1.80
CA ASN A 378 4.87 -20.73 -0.60
C ASN A 378 5.04 -22.25 -0.53
N PHE A 379 5.76 -22.73 0.47
CA PHE A 379 5.99 -24.13 0.71
C PHE A 379 5.46 -24.57 2.08
N LYS A 380 4.65 -25.62 2.07
CA LYS A 380 4.17 -26.31 3.28
C LYS A 380 4.59 -27.76 3.22
N PRO A 381 5.45 -28.24 4.14
CA PRO A 381 5.92 -29.63 4.15
C PRO A 381 4.79 -30.62 4.50
N ALA A 382 5.02 -31.90 4.26
CA ALA A 382 4.04 -32.97 4.49
C ALA A 382 3.51 -33.04 5.93
N ASP A 383 4.32 -32.62 6.91
CA ASP A 383 3.96 -32.63 8.33
C ASP A 383 3.05 -31.47 8.76
N HIS A 384 2.81 -30.49 7.87
CA HIS A 384 1.97 -29.34 8.16
C HIS A 384 0.54 -29.76 8.53
N THR A 385 -0.07 -29.07 9.50
CA THR A 385 -1.43 -29.40 10.01
C THR A 385 -2.51 -29.40 8.93
N LYS A 386 -2.32 -28.65 7.85
CA LYS A 386 -3.19 -28.68 6.66
C LYS A 386 -3.46 -30.08 6.13
N PHE A 387 -2.51 -31.01 6.28
CA PHE A 387 -2.58 -32.37 5.74
C PHE A 387 -2.95 -33.43 6.78
N LYS A 388 -3.41 -33.03 7.99
CA LYS A 388 -3.71 -33.94 9.09
C LYS A 388 -4.83 -34.94 8.78
N ASP A 389 -5.82 -34.51 8.00
CA ASP A 389 -7.00 -35.31 7.66
C ASP A 389 -6.82 -36.11 6.35
N TYR A 390 -5.63 -36.08 5.74
CA TYR A 390 -5.31 -36.88 4.57
C TYR A 390 -5.15 -38.35 4.98
N SER A 391 -5.90 -39.24 4.29
CA SER A 391 -5.80 -40.68 4.51
C SER A 391 -4.44 -41.23 4.08
N ASP A 392 -4.15 -42.47 4.47
CA ASP A 392 -2.92 -43.16 4.06
C ASP A 392 -2.82 -43.29 2.53
N GLU A 393 -3.95 -43.40 1.83
CA GLU A 393 -4.01 -43.42 0.37
C GLU A 393 -3.60 -42.07 -0.23
N GLN A 394 -3.72 -41.00 0.53
CA GLN A 394 -3.41 -39.63 0.11
C GLN A 394 -2.00 -39.20 0.54
N ILE A 395 -1.18 -40.09 1.07
CA ILE A 395 0.17 -39.77 1.55
C ILE A 395 1.03 -39.10 0.48
N PHE A 396 0.87 -39.49 -0.79
CA PHE A 396 1.57 -38.91 -1.93
C PHE A 396 1.13 -37.49 -2.31
N ARG A 397 0.10 -36.97 -1.65
CA ARG A 397 -0.40 -35.62 -1.82
C ARG A 397 0.00 -34.68 -0.69
N LYS A 398 0.64 -35.20 0.38
CA LYS A 398 1.11 -34.38 1.49
C LYS A 398 2.29 -33.51 1.07
N GLY A 399 2.30 -32.30 1.54
CA GLY A 399 3.24 -31.26 1.13
C GLY A 399 2.76 -30.50 -0.11
N GLU A 400 2.88 -29.18 -0.09
CA GLU A 400 2.41 -28.28 -1.13
C GLU A 400 3.47 -27.24 -1.43
N TYR A 401 3.65 -26.93 -2.71
CA TYR A 401 4.41 -25.78 -3.15
C TYR A 401 3.59 -24.96 -4.13
N ILE A 402 3.43 -23.67 -3.85
CA ILE A 402 2.84 -22.70 -4.75
C ILE A 402 3.96 -21.76 -5.21
N TYR A 403 4.19 -21.72 -6.49
CA TYR A 403 5.09 -20.77 -7.14
C TYR A 403 4.32 -19.89 -8.11
N SER A 404 4.43 -18.58 -7.94
CA SER A 404 3.86 -17.64 -8.91
C SER A 404 4.96 -16.68 -9.40
N SER A 405 5.02 -16.46 -10.70
CA SER A 405 5.91 -15.48 -11.31
C SER A 405 5.13 -14.56 -12.23
N GLY A 406 5.25 -13.26 -11.98
CA GLY A 406 4.56 -12.22 -12.73
C GLY A 406 5.53 -11.19 -13.29
N LYS A 407 5.22 -10.65 -14.47
CA LYS A 407 5.97 -9.57 -15.10
C LYS A 407 5.02 -8.50 -15.58
N SER A 408 5.36 -7.24 -15.32
CA SER A 408 4.66 -6.10 -15.89
C SER A 408 5.63 -5.16 -16.60
N PHE A 409 5.15 -4.53 -17.65
CA PHE A 409 5.81 -3.45 -18.35
C PHE A 409 4.81 -2.34 -18.61
N SER A 410 5.16 -1.13 -18.22
CA SER A 410 4.33 0.06 -18.46
C SER A 410 5.14 1.18 -19.11
N TYR A 411 4.47 1.95 -19.93
CA TYR A 411 4.94 3.25 -20.36
C TYR A 411 3.84 4.31 -20.19
N ASP A 412 4.26 5.51 -19.88
CA ASP A 412 3.42 6.70 -19.79
C ASP A 412 4.14 7.84 -20.51
N TRP A 413 3.47 8.46 -21.48
CA TRP A 413 3.98 9.63 -22.16
C TRP A 413 3.00 10.78 -22.06
N SER A 414 3.49 11.97 -21.73
CA SER A 414 2.68 13.17 -21.70
C SER A 414 3.35 14.34 -22.39
N LEU A 415 2.53 15.21 -22.98
CA LEU A 415 2.90 16.47 -23.57
C LEU A 415 2.05 17.57 -22.96
N THR A 416 2.67 18.48 -22.22
CA THR A 416 1.99 19.56 -21.51
C THR A 416 2.41 20.92 -22.10
N LEU A 417 1.45 21.73 -22.48
CA LEU A 417 1.63 23.13 -22.88
C LEU A 417 1.06 24.00 -21.77
N SER A 418 1.83 24.94 -21.26
CA SER A 418 1.40 25.90 -20.23
C SER A 418 1.71 27.32 -20.66
N TYR A 419 0.69 28.17 -20.67
CA TYR A 419 0.83 29.60 -20.90
C TYR A 419 0.43 30.35 -19.63
N SER A 420 1.30 31.23 -19.15
CA SER A 420 1.06 32.07 -17.98
C SER A 420 1.51 33.48 -18.25
N ARG A 421 0.61 34.45 -18.04
CA ARG A 421 0.92 35.87 -18.28
C ARG A 421 0.15 36.79 -17.35
N ASN A 422 0.84 37.83 -16.87
CA ASN A 422 0.27 38.93 -16.12
C ASN A 422 0.03 40.12 -17.07
N PHE A 423 -1.20 40.63 -17.08
CA PHE A 423 -1.61 41.79 -17.89
C PHE A 423 -1.95 42.95 -16.95
N LYS A 424 -1.41 44.13 -17.24
CA LYS A 424 -1.73 45.36 -16.50
C LYS A 424 -1.67 45.23 -14.97
N GLU A 425 -0.72 44.43 -14.48
CA GLU A 425 -0.47 44.17 -13.03
C GLU A 425 -1.63 43.58 -12.22
N LYS A 426 -2.85 43.50 -12.80
CA LYS A 426 -4.08 43.07 -12.14
C LYS A 426 -4.69 41.79 -12.68
N HIS A 427 -4.32 41.39 -13.88
CA HIS A 427 -4.92 40.24 -14.55
C HIS A 427 -3.85 39.14 -14.69
N GLU A 428 -4.06 38.04 -14.04
CA GLU A 428 -3.23 36.85 -14.22
C GLU A 428 -4.04 35.79 -14.97
N LEU A 429 -3.51 35.31 -16.07
CA LEU A 429 -4.11 34.24 -16.87
C LEU A 429 -3.14 33.07 -16.94
N TYR A 430 -3.64 31.93 -16.59
CA TYR A 430 -2.97 30.64 -16.81
C TYR A 430 -3.83 29.75 -17.69
N VAL A 431 -3.25 29.19 -18.73
CA VAL A 431 -3.87 28.17 -19.60
C VAL A 431 -2.94 26.97 -19.71
N GLY A 432 -3.47 25.81 -19.40
CA GLY A 432 -2.75 24.52 -19.50
C GLY A 432 -3.49 23.56 -20.42
N LEU A 433 -2.75 22.90 -21.30
CA LEU A 433 -3.21 21.78 -22.12
C LEU A 433 -2.28 20.61 -21.87
N ASP A 434 -2.83 19.42 -21.67
CA ASP A 434 -2.07 18.18 -21.47
C ASP A 434 -2.65 17.04 -22.31
N TYR A 435 -1.78 16.33 -22.97
CA TYR A 435 -2.08 15.11 -23.71
C TYR A 435 -1.27 13.96 -23.12
N ASN A 436 -1.94 12.89 -22.74
CA ASN A 436 -1.33 11.74 -22.07
C ASN A 436 -1.74 10.44 -22.75
N VAL A 437 -0.78 9.54 -22.92
CA VAL A 437 -0.98 8.17 -23.39
C VAL A 437 -0.22 7.22 -22.49
N ALA A 438 -0.90 6.20 -21.99
CA ALA A 438 -0.30 5.19 -21.14
C ALA A 438 -0.72 3.78 -21.56
N GLN A 439 0.19 2.82 -21.37
CA GLN A 439 -0.09 1.40 -21.52
C GLN A 439 0.58 0.64 -20.39
N GLU A 440 -0.14 -0.35 -19.87
CA GLU A 440 0.39 -1.35 -18.97
C GLU A 440 0.05 -2.73 -19.51
N LYS A 441 1.07 -3.57 -19.61
CA LYS A 441 0.93 -4.98 -19.97
C LYS A 441 1.51 -5.82 -18.85
N SER A 442 0.72 -6.78 -18.34
CA SER A 442 1.17 -7.73 -17.34
C SER A 442 0.79 -9.16 -17.72
N HIS A 443 1.56 -10.11 -17.25
CA HIS A 443 1.23 -11.52 -17.28
C HIS A 443 1.80 -12.20 -16.03
N ALA A 444 1.10 -13.21 -15.56
CA ALA A 444 1.54 -14.02 -14.43
C ALA A 444 1.20 -15.49 -14.67
N TYR A 445 2.03 -16.36 -14.13
CA TYR A 445 1.81 -17.81 -14.11
C TYR A 445 1.90 -18.31 -12.67
N THR A 446 1.03 -19.24 -12.31
CA THR A 446 1.01 -19.90 -11.01
C THR A 446 1.04 -21.40 -11.20
N PHE A 447 1.95 -22.03 -10.49
CA PHE A 447 2.13 -23.47 -10.40
C PHE A 447 1.82 -23.91 -8.97
N GLN A 448 0.86 -24.82 -8.81
CA GLN A 448 0.56 -25.43 -7.52
C GLN A 448 0.79 -26.92 -7.65
N VAL A 449 1.72 -27.40 -6.85
CA VAL A 449 2.17 -28.81 -6.87
C VAL A 449 2.06 -29.41 -5.48
N GLU A 450 1.91 -30.74 -5.43
CA GLU A 450 1.75 -31.49 -4.19
C GLU A 450 2.63 -32.75 -4.18
N GLY A 451 2.79 -33.35 -2.99
CA GLY A 451 3.54 -34.57 -2.81
C GLY A 451 5.04 -34.32 -2.66
N PHE A 452 5.45 -33.99 -1.45
CA PHE A 452 6.85 -33.82 -1.11
C PHE A 452 7.26 -34.93 -0.14
N PRO A 453 8.06 -35.92 -0.59
CA PRO A 453 8.38 -37.09 0.22
C PRO A 453 9.26 -36.78 1.43
N GLN A 454 9.93 -35.63 1.46
CA GLN A 454 10.78 -35.17 2.55
C GLN A 454 10.48 -33.73 2.89
N SER A 455 10.30 -33.42 4.17
CA SER A 455 9.91 -32.11 4.68
C SER A 455 10.97 -31.01 4.48
N ASN A 456 12.24 -31.38 4.31
CA ASN A 456 13.36 -30.45 4.14
C ASN A 456 13.69 -30.11 2.68
N ILE A 457 13.00 -30.71 1.70
CA ILE A 457 13.23 -30.45 0.29
C ILE A 457 12.20 -29.44 -0.21
N LYS A 458 12.64 -28.19 -0.37
CA LYS A 458 11.83 -27.05 -0.78
C LYS A 458 12.10 -26.67 -2.24
N PHE A 459 12.06 -27.60 -3.16
CA PHE A 459 12.35 -27.34 -4.55
C PHE A 459 11.19 -27.78 -5.43
N LEU A 460 10.63 -26.86 -6.21
CA LEU A 460 9.41 -27.07 -7.01
C LEU A 460 9.43 -28.37 -7.83
N SER A 461 10.58 -28.69 -8.44
CA SER A 461 10.73 -29.88 -9.30
C SER A 461 10.76 -31.20 -8.54
N MET A 462 10.79 -31.17 -7.21
CA MET A 462 10.76 -32.37 -6.37
C MET A 462 9.35 -32.82 -5.99
N ALA A 463 8.34 -32.05 -6.37
CA ALA A 463 6.95 -32.45 -6.22
C ALA A 463 6.63 -33.67 -7.08
N LEU A 464 5.77 -34.56 -6.58
CA LEU A 464 5.35 -35.74 -7.32
C LEU A 464 4.37 -35.41 -8.45
N GLN A 465 3.53 -34.40 -8.25
CA GLN A 465 2.47 -34.05 -9.22
C GLN A 465 1.95 -32.62 -9.02
N TYR A 466 1.16 -32.14 -9.99
CA TYR A 466 0.31 -30.97 -9.77
C TYR A 466 -0.75 -31.29 -8.71
N GLN A 467 -1.24 -30.25 -8.01
CA GLN A 467 -2.38 -30.42 -7.11
C GLN A 467 -3.49 -31.20 -7.83
N LYS A 468 -4.17 -32.09 -7.11
CA LYS A 468 -5.24 -32.94 -7.66
C LYS A 468 -6.24 -32.09 -8.45
N ASP A 469 -6.54 -32.52 -9.68
CA ASP A 469 -7.39 -31.83 -10.64
C ASP A 469 -6.90 -30.41 -11.04
N GLY A 470 -5.66 -30.08 -10.66
CA GLY A 470 -5.00 -28.82 -10.94
C GLY A 470 -4.16 -28.83 -12.21
N LYS A 471 -3.87 -27.64 -12.71
CA LYS A 471 -2.96 -27.37 -13.82
C LYS A 471 -2.28 -26.01 -13.61
N PRO A 472 -1.20 -25.69 -14.32
CA PRO A 472 -0.69 -24.32 -14.33
C PRO A 472 -1.79 -23.34 -14.70
N THR A 473 -1.91 -22.25 -13.93
CA THR A 473 -2.83 -21.16 -14.20
C THR A 473 -2.05 -19.91 -14.60
N GLY A 474 -2.72 -18.97 -15.24
CA GLY A 474 -2.09 -17.72 -15.61
C GLY A 474 -3.11 -16.66 -15.97
N SER A 475 -2.67 -15.42 -15.96
CA SER A 475 -3.45 -14.25 -16.35
C SER A 475 -2.62 -13.34 -17.24
N GLU A 476 -3.27 -12.68 -18.17
CA GLU A 476 -2.72 -11.60 -18.96
C GLU A 476 -3.63 -10.39 -18.87
N SER A 477 -3.04 -9.20 -18.73
CA SER A 477 -3.77 -7.94 -18.73
C SER A 477 -3.08 -6.94 -19.64
N LEU A 478 -3.87 -6.19 -20.40
CA LEU A 478 -3.41 -5.10 -21.25
C LEU A 478 -4.35 -3.91 -21.10
N ASN A 479 -3.88 -2.90 -20.39
CA ASN A 479 -4.59 -1.66 -20.16
C ASN A 479 -3.98 -0.53 -20.99
N ARG A 480 -4.82 0.19 -21.74
CA ARG A 480 -4.42 1.37 -22.52
C ARG A 480 -5.30 2.54 -22.16
N ARG A 481 -4.67 3.68 -22.03
CA ARG A 481 -5.34 4.92 -21.65
C ARG A 481 -4.86 6.08 -22.53
N ILE A 482 -5.75 6.98 -22.81
CA ILE A 482 -5.49 8.26 -23.47
C ILE A 482 -6.28 9.33 -22.74
N GLY A 483 -5.66 10.48 -22.50
CA GLY A 483 -6.32 11.60 -21.83
C GLY A 483 -5.96 12.93 -22.51
N VAL A 484 -6.94 13.81 -22.61
CA VAL A 484 -6.72 15.19 -23.04
C VAL A 484 -7.30 16.08 -21.96
N THR A 485 -6.47 16.98 -21.40
CA THR A 485 -6.87 17.87 -20.31
C THR A 485 -6.65 19.32 -20.71
N GLY A 486 -7.67 20.16 -20.53
CA GLY A 486 -7.58 21.62 -20.61
C GLY A 486 -7.85 22.24 -19.25
N ASN A 487 -7.08 23.25 -18.88
CA ASN A 487 -7.31 24.03 -17.66
C ASN A 487 -7.09 25.50 -17.91
N VAL A 488 -8.00 26.32 -17.40
CA VAL A 488 -7.90 27.78 -17.42
C VAL A 488 -8.08 28.30 -15.99
N ASN A 489 -7.14 29.10 -15.53
CA ASN A 489 -7.21 29.79 -14.25
C ASN A 489 -7.03 31.30 -14.51
N TYR A 490 -7.96 32.11 -14.02
CA TYR A 490 -7.93 33.53 -14.15
C TYR A 490 -8.05 34.20 -12.79
N ILE A 491 -7.19 35.20 -12.54
CA ILE A 491 -7.14 35.95 -11.29
C ILE A 491 -7.25 37.45 -11.65
N TYR A 492 -8.13 38.16 -10.93
CA TYR A 492 -8.24 39.60 -11.00
C TYR A 492 -7.82 40.24 -9.68
N ASP A 493 -6.77 41.07 -9.75
CA ASP A 493 -6.25 41.93 -8.67
C ASP A 493 -5.95 41.11 -7.39
N ASN A 494 -5.53 39.85 -7.52
CA ASN A 494 -5.34 38.90 -6.39
C ASN A 494 -6.56 38.70 -5.49
N ARG A 495 -7.74 39.25 -5.88
CA ARG A 495 -8.99 39.23 -5.11
C ARG A 495 -9.98 38.19 -5.62
N TYR A 496 -10.31 38.25 -6.91
CA TYR A 496 -11.29 37.34 -7.53
C TYR A 496 -10.58 36.34 -8.42
N PHE A 497 -11.01 35.11 -8.38
CA PHE A 497 -10.43 34.07 -9.23
C PHE A 497 -11.48 33.06 -9.70
N ALA A 498 -11.24 32.52 -10.89
CA ALA A 498 -12.04 31.48 -11.51
C ALA A 498 -11.09 30.38 -12.02
N ASP A 499 -11.49 29.15 -11.87
CA ASP A 499 -10.75 27.96 -12.35
C ASP A 499 -11.71 27.03 -13.08
N VAL A 500 -11.34 26.63 -14.30
CA VAL A 500 -12.11 25.70 -15.13
C VAL A 500 -11.17 24.61 -15.60
N ALA A 501 -11.54 23.35 -15.38
CA ALA A 501 -10.84 22.22 -15.95
C ALA A 501 -11.82 21.33 -16.72
N TYR A 502 -11.35 20.80 -17.83
CA TYR A 502 -12.04 19.82 -18.64
C TYR A 502 -11.07 18.72 -19.04
N ARG A 503 -11.49 17.48 -18.89
CA ARG A 503 -10.73 16.31 -19.30
C ARG A 503 -11.60 15.30 -20.03
N MET A 504 -11.07 14.74 -21.10
CA MET A 504 -11.64 13.61 -21.82
C MET A 504 -10.71 12.41 -21.65
N ASP A 505 -11.20 11.35 -21.02
CA ASP A 505 -10.47 10.09 -20.87
C ASP A 505 -11.03 9.01 -21.79
N GLY A 506 -10.13 8.30 -22.47
CA GLY A 506 -10.39 7.04 -23.13
C GLY A 506 -9.62 5.91 -22.46
N ALA A 507 -10.29 4.81 -22.17
CA ALA A 507 -9.66 3.62 -21.57
C ALA A 507 -10.14 2.33 -22.26
N SER A 508 -9.23 1.36 -22.39
CA SER A 508 -9.58 0.02 -22.92
C SER A 508 -10.55 -0.73 -22.02
N GLN A 509 -10.62 -0.35 -20.73
CA GLN A 509 -11.54 -0.92 -19.74
C GLN A 509 -12.98 -0.46 -19.92
N PHE A 510 -13.23 0.68 -20.59
CA PHE A 510 -14.56 1.15 -20.88
C PHE A 510 -15.22 0.27 -21.94
N GLY A 511 -16.53 0.04 -21.80
CA GLY A 511 -17.31 -0.75 -22.75
C GLY A 511 -17.24 -0.19 -24.16
N SER A 512 -17.41 -1.05 -25.17
CA SER A 512 -17.25 -0.73 -26.59
C SER A 512 -18.10 0.45 -27.10
N SER A 513 -19.24 0.71 -26.45
CA SER A 513 -20.17 1.79 -26.82
C SER A 513 -19.82 3.17 -26.21
N LYS A 514 -18.99 3.22 -25.15
CA LYS A 514 -18.63 4.47 -24.45
C LYS A 514 -17.16 4.46 -24.02
N ARG A 515 -16.26 4.43 -25.00
CA ARG A 515 -14.80 4.39 -24.76
C ARG A 515 -14.23 5.69 -24.22
N PHE A 516 -14.97 6.80 -24.33
CA PHE A 516 -14.54 8.12 -23.87
C PHE A 516 -15.53 8.67 -22.87
N ALA A 517 -15.02 9.23 -21.77
CA ALA A 517 -15.80 9.86 -20.71
C ALA A 517 -15.29 11.27 -20.43
N PRO A 518 -16.17 12.29 -20.39
CA PRO A 518 -15.80 13.65 -20.03
C PRO A 518 -15.85 13.84 -18.51
N PHE A 519 -14.87 14.59 -18.00
CA PHE A 519 -14.78 15.04 -16.62
C PHE A 519 -14.53 16.55 -16.63
N TYR A 520 -15.11 17.27 -15.67
CA TYR A 520 -14.97 18.71 -15.64
C TYR A 520 -15.11 19.26 -14.22
N SER A 521 -14.50 20.41 -14.01
CA SER A 521 -14.70 21.19 -12.80
C SER A 521 -14.77 22.67 -13.12
N PHE A 522 -15.56 23.37 -12.32
CA PHE A 522 -15.67 24.81 -12.32
C PHE A 522 -15.57 25.31 -10.88
N GLY A 523 -14.78 26.34 -10.64
CA GLY A 523 -14.62 26.93 -9.34
C GLY A 523 -14.45 28.43 -9.42
N ILE A 524 -14.99 29.13 -8.44
CA ILE A 524 -14.83 30.58 -8.25
C ILE A 524 -14.40 30.86 -6.82
N GLY A 525 -13.75 31.97 -6.59
CA GLY A 525 -13.40 32.38 -5.26
C GLY A 525 -13.08 33.87 -5.12
N TRP A 526 -13.10 34.28 -3.86
CA TRP A 526 -12.87 35.65 -3.45
C TRP A 526 -11.93 35.68 -2.24
N ASN A 527 -10.80 36.34 -2.40
CA ASN A 527 -9.83 36.60 -1.34
C ASN A 527 -10.23 37.88 -0.60
N ILE A 528 -11.17 37.79 0.33
CA ILE A 528 -11.76 38.91 1.06
C ILE A 528 -10.68 39.71 1.81
N HIS A 529 -9.67 39.04 2.35
CA HIS A 529 -8.55 39.66 3.07
C HIS A 529 -7.69 40.60 2.20
N LYS A 530 -7.85 40.56 0.86
CA LYS A 530 -7.17 41.48 -0.08
C LYS A 530 -8.00 42.70 -0.43
N GLU A 531 -9.22 42.82 0.11
CA GLU A 531 -10.07 43.98 -0.12
C GLU A 531 -9.62 45.17 0.72
N LYS A 532 -9.80 46.39 0.15
CA LYS A 532 -9.41 47.64 0.82
C LYS A 532 -10.05 47.81 2.21
N PHE A 533 -11.29 47.35 2.39
CA PHE A 533 -12.00 47.46 3.67
C PHE A 533 -11.42 46.50 4.75
N MET A 534 -10.56 45.55 4.36
CA MET A 534 -9.88 44.61 5.27
C MET A 534 -8.45 45.06 5.65
N GLU A 535 -7.88 46.07 5.01
CA GLU A 535 -6.50 46.53 5.25
C GLU A 535 -6.21 46.88 6.70
N ASN A 536 -7.20 47.33 7.47
CA ASN A 536 -7.07 47.69 8.88
C ASN A 536 -7.42 46.56 9.86
N VAL A 537 -7.76 45.38 9.39
CA VAL A 537 -8.14 44.24 10.21
C VAL A 537 -6.91 43.37 10.50
N LEU A 538 -6.04 43.84 11.39
CA LEU A 538 -4.72 43.25 11.66
C LEU A 538 -4.75 41.86 12.33
N TRP A 539 -5.86 41.47 12.90
CA TRP A 539 -6.01 40.17 13.58
C TRP A 539 -6.37 39.03 12.63
N LEU A 540 -6.71 39.34 11.36
CA LEU A 540 -7.16 38.36 10.36
C LEU A 540 -6.18 38.30 9.20
N ASP A 541 -5.31 37.31 9.21
CA ASP A 541 -4.29 37.12 8.16
C ASP A 541 -4.89 36.64 6.83
N ARG A 542 -5.94 35.80 6.91
CA ARG A 542 -6.53 35.20 5.70
C ARG A 542 -8.01 34.93 5.83
N LEU A 543 -8.79 35.50 4.91
CA LEU A 543 -10.19 35.20 4.71
C LEU A 543 -10.46 34.95 3.23
N LYS A 544 -10.84 33.73 2.88
CA LYS A 544 -11.09 33.29 1.50
C LYS A 544 -12.43 32.57 1.42
N LEU A 545 -13.31 33.06 0.54
CA LEU A 545 -14.55 32.38 0.17
C LEU A 545 -14.36 31.69 -1.18
N ARG A 546 -14.78 30.44 -1.29
CA ARG A 546 -14.71 29.69 -2.55
C ARG A 546 -15.89 28.75 -2.70
N GLY A 547 -16.31 28.52 -3.96
CA GLY A 547 -17.29 27.52 -4.33
C GLY A 547 -16.83 26.77 -5.57
N SER A 548 -17.07 25.47 -5.63
CA SER A 548 -16.71 24.65 -6.78
C SER A 548 -17.71 23.54 -7.02
N TYR A 549 -17.82 23.17 -8.29
CA TYR A 549 -18.58 22.01 -8.77
C TYR A 549 -17.67 21.14 -9.64
N ALA A 550 -17.72 19.82 -9.47
CA ALA A 550 -16.89 18.91 -10.25
C ALA A 550 -17.61 17.59 -10.52
N VAL A 551 -17.29 17.00 -11.66
CA VAL A 551 -17.66 15.64 -12.04
C VAL A 551 -16.37 14.85 -12.22
N THR A 552 -16.21 13.81 -11.41
CA THR A 552 -15.09 12.85 -11.43
C THR A 552 -15.61 11.44 -11.61
N GLY A 553 -14.75 10.48 -11.84
CA GLY A 553 -15.13 9.08 -12.00
C GLY A 553 -14.08 8.14 -11.42
N SER A 554 -14.41 6.84 -11.35
CA SER A 554 -13.50 5.77 -10.98
C SER A 554 -13.43 4.73 -12.09
N VAL A 555 -12.22 4.22 -12.37
CA VAL A 555 -11.92 3.09 -13.28
C VAL A 555 -11.32 1.91 -12.51
N ASN A 556 -11.46 1.88 -11.20
CA ASN A 556 -10.95 0.80 -10.35
C ASN A 556 -11.87 -0.43 -10.48
N PHE A 557 -11.97 -0.96 -11.69
CA PHE A 557 -12.67 -2.21 -12.00
C PHE A 557 -11.90 -2.98 -13.07
N ASP A 558 -12.05 -4.31 -13.04
CA ASP A 558 -11.35 -5.18 -13.96
C ASP A 558 -11.84 -5.00 -15.41
N ALA A 559 -10.91 -5.17 -16.35
CA ALA A 559 -11.26 -5.26 -17.77
C ALA A 559 -12.26 -6.41 -17.96
N TYR A 560 -13.33 -6.17 -18.72
CA TYR A 560 -14.42 -7.12 -18.99
C TYR A 560 -15.46 -7.33 -17.86
N GLN A 561 -15.33 -6.69 -16.72
CA GLN A 561 -16.34 -6.79 -15.64
C GLN A 561 -17.74 -6.35 -16.10
N ALA A 562 -17.83 -5.45 -17.07
CA ALA A 562 -19.10 -5.02 -17.65
C ALA A 562 -19.73 -6.05 -18.63
N LEU A 563 -19.04 -7.17 -18.92
CA LEU A 563 -19.48 -8.23 -19.82
C LEU A 563 -19.86 -9.52 -19.08
N ALA A 564 -19.69 -9.54 -17.75
CA ALA A 564 -19.96 -10.69 -16.88
C ALA A 564 -21.42 -10.70 -16.38
#